data_c1c84430989129fdee2dd3ef5948d7e6
#
_entry.id   c1c84430989129fdee2dd3ef5948d7e6
#
_cell.length_a   1.000
_cell.length_b   1.000
_cell.length_c   1.000
_cell.angle_alpha   90.00
_cell.angle_beta   90.00
_cell.angle_gamma   90.00
#
_symmetry.space_group_name_H-M   'P 1'
#
loop_
_entity.id
_entity.type
_entity.pdbx_description
1 polymer ?
#
loop_
_entity_poly.entity_id
_entity_poly.type
_entity_poly.pdbx_seq_one_letter_code
_entity_poly.pdbx_strand_id
1 'polypeptide(L)'
;MKSKIAIAVMIMLIAFLAWRFIRPMNIFVVDDRFAWPVDTTQAPQSITGLAAGDCGTCHQAFYEEWQTTIHSQAWTDPYFQRDWHFEEAQSSCRLCHTPLDVQLPYKVVGYSDEDKWDPIVEENPSFDPGLQHEGVTCAACHYRDGKIVGVHGDTDAPHPVRKIENPNEVCVRCHIVDGDRWDTFYRFPACGTVAEIKSGLAPHVKQDGDVRGSSGEVSVSEAGVLGCVECHMPLIMRPLVDGGDIRASRRHLWRGGHDVEMVKSALTIEFAEKETQGPGGRVFGLTITNTGAAHYVPTGTPDRHLTVSIRLLDEGGGTLSAKVH
;
A
#
# COMPACT_ATOMS: atom_id res chain seq x y z
N MET A 1 5.55 -39.56 38.56
CA MET A 1 4.73 -39.25 37.41
C MET A 1 4.72 -37.75 37.09
N LYS A 2 4.39 -36.86 38.06
CA LYS A 2 4.37 -35.39 37.88
C LYS A 2 5.69 -34.78 37.33
N SER A 3 6.84 -35.23 37.82
CA SER A 3 8.16 -34.74 37.36
C SER A 3 8.48 -35.11 35.91
N LYS A 4 8.10 -36.30 35.44
CA LYS A 4 8.28 -36.70 34.04
C LYS A 4 7.43 -35.92 33.07
N ILE A 5 6.20 -35.55 33.49
CA ILE A 5 5.27 -34.71 32.72
C ILE A 5 5.86 -33.29 32.62
N ALA A 6 6.33 -32.71 33.73
CA ALA A 6 6.95 -31.39 33.74
C ALA A 6 8.15 -31.28 32.79
N ILE A 7 9.02 -32.32 32.80
CA ILE A 7 10.20 -32.39 31.91
C ILE A 7 9.75 -32.49 30.44
N ALA A 8 8.74 -33.31 30.14
CA ALA A 8 8.22 -33.42 28.76
C ALA A 8 7.63 -32.11 28.26
N VAL A 9 6.86 -31.40 29.08
CA VAL A 9 6.30 -30.08 28.77
C VAL A 9 7.42 -29.06 28.54
N MET A 10 8.45 -29.05 29.38
CA MET A 10 9.59 -28.15 29.23
C MET A 10 10.36 -28.42 27.92
N ILE A 11 10.58 -29.69 27.57
CA ILE A 11 11.25 -30.07 26.31
C ILE A 11 10.40 -29.61 25.12
N MET A 12 9.08 -29.81 25.13
CA MET A 12 8.18 -29.33 24.06
C MET A 12 8.19 -27.80 23.95
N LEU A 13 8.21 -27.09 25.06
CA LEU A 13 8.32 -25.64 25.06
C LEU A 13 9.64 -25.14 24.48
N ILE A 14 10.75 -25.78 24.88
CA ILE A 14 12.09 -25.45 24.34
C ILE A 14 12.14 -25.75 22.84
N ALA A 15 11.62 -26.90 22.42
CA ALA A 15 11.58 -27.28 21.00
C ALA A 15 10.69 -26.30 20.19
N PHE A 16 9.56 -25.89 20.72
CA PHE A 16 8.68 -24.88 20.11
C PHE A 16 9.38 -23.52 20.00
N LEU A 17 10.02 -23.07 21.08
CA LEU A 17 10.77 -21.80 21.08
C LEU A 17 11.96 -21.86 20.11
N ALA A 18 12.72 -22.96 20.11
CA ALA A 18 13.84 -23.15 19.18
C ALA A 18 13.34 -23.14 17.71
N TRP A 19 12.26 -23.87 17.42
CA TRP A 19 11.64 -23.85 16.09
C TRP A 19 11.17 -22.45 15.71
N ARG A 20 10.57 -21.72 16.64
CA ARG A 20 10.10 -20.35 16.42
C ARG A 20 11.25 -19.36 16.17
N PHE A 21 12.40 -19.55 16.86
CA PHE A 21 13.61 -18.72 16.65
C PHE A 21 14.37 -19.05 15.36
N ILE A 22 14.36 -20.32 14.93
CA ILE A 22 15.05 -20.76 13.72
C ILE A 22 14.25 -20.40 12.46
N ARG A 23 12.93 -20.39 12.57
CA ARG A 23 12.06 -20.04 11.45
C ARG A 23 12.13 -18.54 11.19
N PRO A 24 12.48 -18.09 9.96
CA PRO A 24 12.44 -16.68 9.61
C PRO A 24 11.08 -16.09 9.97
N MET A 25 11.07 -14.97 10.65
CA MET A 25 9.84 -14.23 10.91
C MET A 25 9.56 -13.40 9.67
N ASN A 26 8.85 -13.99 8.72
CA ASN A 26 8.35 -13.23 7.58
C ASN A 26 7.39 -12.16 8.09
N ILE A 27 7.72 -10.91 7.80
CA ILE A 27 6.93 -9.76 8.24
C ILE A 27 5.57 -9.77 7.51
N PHE A 28 5.57 -10.24 6.27
CA PHE A 28 4.37 -10.36 5.44
C PHE A 28 4.55 -11.48 4.40
N VAL A 29 3.41 -11.90 3.85
CA VAL A 29 3.35 -12.86 2.74
C VAL A 29 2.64 -12.20 1.57
N VAL A 30 3.23 -12.25 0.40
CA VAL A 30 2.61 -11.76 -0.82
C VAL A 30 1.71 -12.85 -1.39
N ASP A 31 0.46 -12.52 -1.74
CA ASP A 31 -0.46 -13.44 -2.41
C ASP A 31 0.20 -14.01 -3.68
N ASP A 32 0.11 -15.31 -3.89
CA ASP A 32 0.76 -16.02 -5.00
C ASP A 32 0.45 -15.41 -6.38
N ARG A 33 -0.76 -14.86 -6.56
CA ARG A 33 -1.18 -14.19 -7.79
C ARG A 33 -0.37 -12.93 -8.10
N PHE A 34 0.24 -12.32 -7.08
CA PHE A 34 0.96 -11.06 -7.16
C PHE A 34 2.45 -11.19 -6.82
N ALA A 35 2.92 -12.42 -6.55
CA ALA A 35 4.32 -12.71 -6.23
C ALA A 35 5.28 -12.51 -7.42
N TRP A 36 4.75 -12.38 -8.62
CA TRP A 36 5.51 -12.19 -9.84
C TRP A 36 5.45 -10.75 -10.35
N PRO A 37 6.51 -10.23 -10.98
CA PRO A 37 6.45 -8.93 -11.63
C PRO A 37 5.42 -8.92 -12.77
N VAL A 38 5.02 -7.74 -13.21
CA VAL A 38 4.22 -7.58 -14.43
C VAL A 38 5.08 -7.95 -15.62
N ASP A 39 4.69 -8.98 -16.36
CA ASP A 39 5.36 -9.43 -17.58
C ASP A 39 5.12 -8.44 -18.72
N THR A 40 6.17 -7.79 -19.19
CA THR A 40 6.13 -6.81 -20.28
C THR A 40 6.61 -7.36 -21.62
N THR A 41 6.96 -8.64 -21.71
CA THR A 41 7.52 -9.28 -22.94
C THR A 41 6.58 -9.20 -24.15
N GLN A 42 5.27 -9.04 -23.93
CA GLN A 42 4.26 -8.93 -24.99
C GLN A 42 3.83 -7.48 -25.27
N ALA A 43 4.64 -6.49 -24.89
CA ALA A 43 4.31 -5.10 -25.15
C ALA A 43 4.06 -4.86 -26.65
N PRO A 44 2.90 -4.27 -27.02
CA PRO A 44 2.58 -4.08 -28.44
C PRO A 44 3.52 -3.05 -29.06
N GLN A 45 3.88 -3.27 -30.33
CA GLN A 45 4.78 -2.37 -31.07
C GLN A 45 4.26 -0.93 -31.19
N SER A 46 2.97 -0.72 -31.00
CA SER A 46 2.34 0.62 -30.97
C SER A 46 2.65 1.41 -29.70
N ILE A 47 3.22 0.78 -28.68
CA ILE A 47 3.70 1.44 -27.46
C ILE A 47 5.20 1.66 -27.63
N THR A 48 5.62 2.92 -27.71
CA THR A 48 7.01 3.29 -27.96
C THR A 48 7.94 2.99 -26.80
N GLY A 49 7.41 2.89 -25.60
CA GLY A 49 8.12 2.53 -24.37
C GLY A 49 7.17 2.35 -23.20
N LEU A 50 7.72 1.93 -22.07
CA LEU A 50 6.98 1.70 -20.81
C LEU A 50 7.24 2.78 -19.77
N ALA A 51 8.10 3.76 -20.09
CA ALA A 51 8.34 4.90 -19.23
C ALA A 51 7.08 5.76 -19.13
N ALA A 52 6.86 6.36 -17.96
CA ALA A 52 5.69 7.21 -17.75
C ALA A 52 5.68 8.41 -18.71
N GLY A 53 6.88 8.94 -19.07
CA GLY A 53 7.03 9.99 -20.06
C GLY A 53 6.54 9.60 -21.46
N ASP A 54 6.69 8.32 -21.87
CA ASP A 54 6.18 7.84 -23.16
C ASP A 54 4.66 7.91 -23.21
N CYS A 55 4.00 7.50 -22.13
CA CYS A 55 2.56 7.65 -21.98
C CYS A 55 2.15 9.13 -21.91
N GLY A 56 2.95 9.94 -21.23
CA GLY A 56 2.77 11.38 -21.05
C GLY A 56 2.75 12.19 -22.33
N THR A 57 3.38 11.68 -23.42
CA THR A 57 3.35 12.36 -24.73
C THR A 57 1.92 12.57 -25.26
N CYS A 58 0.98 11.67 -24.91
CA CYS A 58 -0.43 11.77 -25.28
C CYS A 58 -1.33 12.02 -24.06
N HIS A 59 -0.98 11.47 -22.91
CA HIS A 59 -1.72 11.54 -21.66
C HIS A 59 -1.10 12.55 -20.68
N GLN A 60 -0.78 13.77 -21.16
CA GLN A 60 0.00 14.76 -20.42
C GLN A 60 -0.59 15.07 -19.03
N ALA A 61 -1.89 15.33 -18.94
CA ALA A 61 -2.53 15.69 -17.67
C ALA A 61 -2.46 14.57 -16.61
N PHE A 62 -2.44 13.30 -17.04
CA PHE A 62 -2.26 12.16 -16.14
C PHE A 62 -0.80 12.00 -15.70
N TYR A 63 0.13 12.22 -16.62
CA TYR A 63 1.55 12.20 -16.33
C TYR A 63 1.94 13.29 -15.32
N GLU A 64 1.46 14.51 -15.50
CA GLU A 64 1.70 15.63 -14.59
C GLU A 64 1.14 15.33 -13.18
N GLU A 65 -0.03 14.71 -13.08
CA GLU A 65 -0.59 14.28 -11.80
C GLU A 65 0.27 13.19 -11.16
N TRP A 66 0.63 12.14 -11.90
CA TRP A 66 1.43 11.02 -11.43
C TRP A 66 2.79 11.47 -10.90
N GLN A 67 3.47 12.40 -11.58
CA GLN A 67 4.77 12.92 -11.14
C GLN A 67 4.75 13.53 -9.73
N THR A 68 3.60 13.97 -9.26
CA THR A 68 3.44 14.57 -7.91
C THR A 68 3.19 13.54 -6.80
N THR A 69 3.17 12.26 -7.13
CA THR A 69 2.71 11.19 -6.23
C THR A 69 3.86 10.41 -5.61
N ILE A 70 3.58 9.72 -4.52
CA ILE A 70 4.52 8.75 -3.93
C ILE A 70 4.71 7.53 -4.84
N HIS A 71 3.76 7.19 -5.71
CA HIS A 71 3.94 6.12 -6.70
C HIS A 71 5.11 6.39 -7.64
N SER A 72 5.27 7.64 -8.13
CA SER A 72 6.41 8.02 -8.96
C SER A 72 7.74 8.01 -8.22
N GLN A 73 7.72 8.03 -6.91
CA GLN A 73 8.88 8.03 -6.03
C GLN A 73 9.07 6.69 -5.31
N ALA A 74 8.26 5.67 -5.62
CA ALA A 74 8.20 4.44 -4.85
C ALA A 74 9.55 3.72 -4.73
N TRP A 75 10.45 3.87 -5.71
CA TRP A 75 11.80 3.35 -5.64
C TRP A 75 12.79 4.34 -5.02
N THR A 76 12.66 5.63 -5.32
CA THR A 76 13.65 6.67 -4.95
C THR A 76 13.37 7.30 -3.58
N ASP A 77 12.24 6.99 -2.94
CA ASP A 77 11.91 7.48 -1.61
C ASP A 77 13.02 7.09 -0.62
N PRO A 78 13.65 8.06 0.06
CA PRO A 78 14.74 7.81 0.99
C PRO A 78 14.32 6.97 2.20
N TYR A 79 13.08 7.04 2.65
CA TYR A 79 12.57 6.20 3.73
C TYR A 79 12.47 4.75 3.26
N PHE A 80 11.85 4.51 2.11
CA PHE A 80 11.80 3.17 1.52
C PHE A 80 13.20 2.59 1.31
N GLN A 81 14.12 3.35 0.72
CA GLN A 81 15.49 2.88 0.48
C GLN A 81 16.21 2.52 1.78
N ARG A 82 15.99 3.30 2.85
CA ARG A 82 16.55 3.01 4.16
C ARG A 82 16.02 1.71 4.74
N ASP A 83 14.70 1.53 4.73
CA ASP A 83 14.05 0.34 5.27
C ASP A 83 14.40 -0.89 4.46
N TRP A 84 14.39 -0.77 3.14
CA TRP A 84 14.76 -1.86 2.24
C TRP A 84 16.19 -2.35 2.47
N HIS A 85 17.15 -1.44 2.67
CA HIS A 85 18.52 -1.82 3.02
C HIS A 85 18.63 -2.39 4.44
N PHE A 86 17.82 -1.91 5.38
CA PHE A 86 17.77 -2.45 6.74
C PHE A 86 17.25 -3.89 6.75
N GLU A 87 16.25 -4.20 5.92
CA GLU A 87 15.68 -5.52 5.71
C GLU A 87 16.51 -6.38 4.72
N GLU A 88 17.82 -6.16 4.66
CA GLU A 88 18.75 -6.94 3.81
C GLU A 88 18.40 -6.93 2.31
N ALA A 89 17.77 -5.86 1.84
CA ALA A 89 17.42 -5.62 0.44
C ALA A 89 16.50 -6.70 -0.15
N GLN A 90 15.48 -7.11 0.60
CA GLN A 90 14.54 -8.15 0.22
C GLN A 90 13.97 -7.95 -1.19
N SER A 91 13.95 -9.02 -1.97
CA SER A 91 13.45 -9.01 -3.35
C SER A 91 11.93 -8.79 -3.42
N SER A 92 11.19 -9.28 -2.43
CA SER A 92 9.74 -9.11 -2.32
C SER A 92 9.28 -7.65 -2.32
N CYS A 93 10.07 -6.73 -1.75
CA CYS A 93 9.78 -5.29 -1.75
C CYS A 93 9.69 -4.74 -3.18
N ARG A 94 10.55 -5.23 -4.08
CA ARG A 94 10.61 -4.78 -5.48
C ARG A 94 9.35 -5.13 -6.28
N LEU A 95 8.63 -6.20 -5.91
CA LEU A 95 7.41 -6.60 -6.60
C LEU A 95 6.30 -5.54 -6.54
N CYS A 96 6.38 -4.63 -5.56
CA CYS A 96 5.46 -3.51 -5.39
C CYS A 96 6.11 -2.17 -5.75
N HIS A 97 7.39 -1.95 -5.41
CA HIS A 97 8.07 -0.68 -5.59
C HIS A 97 8.68 -0.49 -7.00
N THR A 98 8.96 -1.58 -7.70
CA THR A 98 9.43 -1.63 -9.10
C THR A 98 8.77 -2.82 -9.80
N PRO A 99 7.44 -2.76 -10.04
CA PRO A 99 6.63 -3.94 -10.29
C PRO A 99 6.73 -4.54 -11.69
N LEU A 100 7.42 -3.90 -12.65
CA LEU A 100 7.60 -4.45 -13.99
C LEU A 100 8.84 -5.37 -14.04
N ASP A 101 8.78 -6.42 -14.83
CA ASP A 101 9.90 -7.35 -15.04
C ASP A 101 11.18 -6.63 -15.53
N VAL A 102 11.05 -5.66 -16.43
CA VAL A 102 12.18 -4.84 -16.94
C VAL A 102 12.75 -3.87 -15.92
N GLN A 103 12.06 -3.62 -14.79
CA GLN A 103 12.59 -2.80 -13.70
C GLN A 103 13.46 -3.60 -12.71
N LEU A 104 13.55 -4.93 -12.89
CA LEU A 104 14.33 -5.79 -12.02
C LEU A 104 15.67 -6.16 -12.67
N PRO A 105 16.81 -6.07 -11.94
CA PRO A 105 18.11 -6.47 -12.46
C PRO A 105 18.24 -7.99 -12.66
N TYR A 106 17.26 -8.73 -12.25
CA TYR A 106 17.18 -10.19 -12.37
C TYR A 106 15.77 -10.62 -12.79
N LYS A 107 15.67 -11.79 -13.40
CA LYS A 107 14.40 -12.48 -13.66
C LYS A 107 14.13 -13.45 -12.53
N VAL A 108 12.95 -13.39 -11.94
CA VAL A 108 12.49 -14.40 -11.01
C VAL A 108 11.95 -15.57 -11.81
N VAL A 109 12.59 -16.75 -11.70
CA VAL A 109 12.21 -17.97 -12.42
C VAL A 109 11.52 -19.01 -11.52
N GLY A 110 11.51 -18.78 -10.21
CA GLY A 110 10.86 -19.62 -9.21
C GLY A 110 11.12 -19.13 -7.81
N TYR A 111 10.69 -19.89 -6.83
CA TYR A 111 10.95 -19.69 -5.42
C TYR A 111 11.37 -21.00 -4.77
N SER A 112 12.30 -20.94 -3.83
CA SER A 112 12.74 -22.08 -3.03
C SER A 112 11.87 -22.30 -1.78
N ASP A 113 11.03 -21.33 -1.43
CA ASP A 113 10.14 -21.33 -0.28
C ASP A 113 8.67 -21.07 -0.67
N GLU A 114 7.74 -21.51 0.18
CA GLU A 114 6.30 -21.33 -0.03
C GLU A 114 5.87 -19.86 0.12
N ASP A 115 6.58 -19.09 0.95
CA ASP A 115 6.24 -17.70 1.30
C ASP A 115 6.81 -16.67 0.31
N LYS A 116 7.51 -17.10 -0.74
CA LYS A 116 8.09 -16.27 -1.81
C LYS A 116 9.14 -15.25 -1.33
N TRP A 117 9.89 -15.62 -0.28
CA TRP A 117 10.99 -14.80 0.25
C TRP A 117 12.33 -15.10 -0.39
N ASP A 118 12.53 -16.33 -0.86
CA ASP A 118 13.78 -16.79 -1.46
C ASP A 118 13.58 -17.08 -2.96
N PRO A 119 13.67 -16.03 -3.82
CA PRO A 119 13.48 -16.19 -5.25
C PRO A 119 14.69 -16.86 -5.90
N ILE A 120 14.41 -17.77 -6.80
CA ILE A 120 15.38 -18.32 -7.75
C ILE A 120 15.48 -17.31 -8.90
N VAL A 121 16.66 -16.76 -9.12
CA VAL A 121 16.87 -15.65 -10.05
C VAL A 121 17.89 -15.97 -11.12
N GLU A 122 17.71 -15.36 -12.30
CA GLU A 122 18.65 -15.33 -13.41
C GLU A 122 18.96 -13.88 -13.80
N GLU A 123 20.03 -13.66 -14.54
CA GLU A 123 20.36 -12.34 -15.08
C GLU A 123 19.24 -11.82 -15.99
N ASN A 124 18.90 -10.54 -15.87
CA ASN A 124 17.90 -9.90 -16.71
C ASN A 124 18.54 -8.97 -17.74
N PRO A 125 18.78 -9.43 -18.97
CA PRO A 125 19.37 -8.58 -20.02
C PRO A 125 18.46 -7.43 -20.47
N SER A 126 17.18 -7.46 -20.11
CA SER A 126 16.20 -6.40 -20.42
C SER A 126 16.06 -5.37 -19.30
N PHE A 127 16.90 -5.44 -18.27
CA PHE A 127 16.85 -4.51 -17.16
C PHE A 127 17.09 -3.07 -17.60
N ASP A 128 16.16 -2.19 -17.24
CA ASP A 128 16.23 -0.75 -17.46
C ASP A 128 16.32 0.00 -16.12
N PRO A 129 17.53 0.49 -15.75
CA PRO A 129 17.70 1.23 -14.51
C PRO A 129 17.00 2.60 -14.53
N GLY A 130 16.78 3.21 -15.69
CA GLY A 130 16.01 4.44 -15.83
C GLY A 130 14.56 4.21 -15.47
N LEU A 131 13.97 3.16 -16.02
CA LEU A 131 12.60 2.77 -15.70
C LEU A 131 12.44 2.33 -14.24
N GLN A 132 13.45 1.68 -13.65
CA GLN A 132 13.43 1.34 -12.22
C GLN A 132 13.28 2.60 -11.35
N HIS A 133 13.95 3.71 -11.70
CA HIS A 133 13.86 4.96 -10.96
C HIS A 133 12.46 5.59 -10.97
N GLU A 134 11.62 5.25 -11.94
CA GLU A 134 10.23 5.73 -11.98
C GLU A 134 9.31 5.06 -10.97
N GLY A 135 9.77 4.00 -10.28
CA GLY A 135 8.97 3.30 -9.28
C GLY A 135 7.72 2.65 -9.88
N VAL A 136 6.53 3.00 -9.37
CA VAL A 136 5.25 2.50 -9.89
C VAL A 136 4.79 3.37 -11.05
N THR A 137 5.16 2.95 -12.27
CA THR A 137 4.84 3.68 -13.51
C THR A 137 3.41 3.47 -13.98
N CYS A 138 3.01 4.14 -15.04
CA CYS A 138 1.71 3.94 -15.70
C CYS A 138 1.48 2.47 -16.06
N ALA A 139 2.48 1.81 -16.63
CA ALA A 139 2.41 0.42 -17.05
C ALA A 139 2.18 -0.55 -15.88
N ALA A 140 2.63 -0.23 -14.67
CA ALA A 140 2.41 -1.05 -13.48
C ALA A 140 0.91 -1.31 -13.21
N CYS A 141 0.08 -0.30 -13.45
CA CYS A 141 -1.38 -0.38 -13.29
C CYS A 141 -2.09 -0.72 -14.60
N HIS A 142 -1.65 -0.16 -15.72
CA HIS A 142 -2.39 -0.19 -16.97
C HIS A 142 -1.95 -1.27 -17.97
N TYR A 143 -0.77 -1.89 -17.82
CA TYR A 143 -0.34 -2.92 -18.74
C TYR A 143 -0.73 -4.33 -18.25
N ARG A 144 -1.44 -5.09 -19.08
CA ARG A 144 -1.81 -6.49 -18.82
C ARG A 144 -1.92 -7.26 -20.14
N ASP A 145 -1.20 -8.35 -20.28
CA ASP A 145 -1.31 -9.31 -21.38
C ASP A 145 -1.27 -8.66 -22.78
N GLY A 146 -0.30 -7.78 -23.01
CA GLY A 146 -0.14 -7.09 -24.30
C GLY A 146 -1.17 -6.00 -24.60
N LYS A 147 -1.95 -5.56 -23.59
CA LYS A 147 -2.98 -4.53 -23.76
C LYS A 147 -2.90 -3.48 -22.66
N ILE A 148 -3.35 -2.30 -22.98
CA ILE A 148 -3.58 -1.26 -21.99
C ILE A 148 -4.98 -1.43 -21.41
N VAL A 149 -5.08 -1.58 -20.10
CA VAL A 149 -6.35 -1.74 -19.38
C VAL A 149 -6.80 -0.41 -18.80
N GLY A 150 -8.10 -0.16 -18.83
CA GLY A 150 -8.72 1.04 -18.27
C GLY A 150 -10.21 0.87 -18.15
N VAL A 151 -10.89 1.88 -17.58
CA VAL A 151 -12.35 1.87 -17.42
C VAL A 151 -13.07 2.08 -18.76
N HIS A 152 -12.39 2.63 -19.75
CA HIS A 152 -12.90 2.82 -21.10
C HIS A 152 -12.29 1.77 -22.03
N GLY A 153 -13.12 0.94 -22.63
CA GLY A 153 -12.70 -0.08 -23.59
C GLY A 153 -13.05 0.24 -25.05
N ASP A 154 -13.69 1.39 -25.28
CA ASP A 154 -14.26 1.85 -26.55
C ASP A 154 -13.54 3.11 -27.08
N THR A 155 -12.25 3.15 -26.95
CA THR A 155 -11.44 4.29 -27.39
C THR A 155 -10.76 4.01 -28.72
N ASP A 156 -10.60 5.06 -29.55
CA ASP A 156 -9.80 5.03 -30.79
C ASP A 156 -8.29 5.17 -30.52
N ALA A 157 -7.83 4.53 -29.44
CA ALA A 157 -6.43 4.57 -29.03
C ALA A 157 -5.52 3.90 -30.08
N PRO A 158 -4.31 4.42 -30.35
CA PRO A 158 -3.36 3.80 -31.28
C PRO A 158 -2.75 2.50 -30.72
N HIS A 159 -3.05 2.13 -29.49
CA HIS A 159 -2.60 0.91 -28.83
C HIS A 159 -3.80 0.02 -28.47
N PRO A 160 -3.61 -1.30 -28.35
CA PRO A 160 -4.68 -2.20 -27.93
C PRO A 160 -5.18 -1.84 -26.54
N VAL A 161 -6.51 -1.76 -26.38
CA VAL A 161 -7.16 -1.48 -25.10
C VAL A 161 -8.04 -2.64 -24.67
N ARG A 162 -8.22 -2.77 -23.37
CA ARG A 162 -9.17 -3.69 -22.74
C ARG A 162 -9.82 -3.00 -21.56
N LYS A 163 -11.15 -3.08 -21.51
CA LYS A 163 -11.91 -2.57 -20.36
C LYS A 163 -11.60 -3.39 -19.11
N ILE A 164 -11.38 -2.71 -18.00
CA ILE A 164 -11.36 -3.29 -16.65
C ILE A 164 -12.70 -3.03 -15.99
N GLU A 165 -13.35 -4.09 -15.51
CA GLU A 165 -14.67 -3.96 -14.89
C GLU A 165 -14.60 -3.35 -13.50
N ASN A 166 -13.52 -3.64 -12.79
CA ASN A 166 -13.31 -3.19 -11.44
C ASN A 166 -11.95 -2.50 -11.31
N PRO A 167 -11.91 -1.16 -11.27
CA PRO A 167 -10.65 -0.42 -11.23
C PRO A 167 -9.85 -0.63 -9.92
N ASN A 168 -10.49 -1.09 -8.83
CA ASN A 168 -9.78 -1.39 -7.58
C ASN A 168 -8.87 -2.62 -7.68
N GLU A 169 -9.07 -3.47 -8.71
CA GLU A 169 -8.22 -4.67 -8.94
C GLU A 169 -6.73 -4.33 -9.09
N VAL A 170 -6.41 -3.16 -9.62
CA VAL A 170 -5.01 -2.76 -9.80
C VAL A 170 -4.34 -2.40 -8.48
N CYS A 171 -5.11 -1.92 -7.49
CA CYS A 171 -4.60 -1.50 -6.19
C CYS A 171 -4.17 -2.70 -5.33
N VAL A 172 -4.98 -3.76 -5.36
CA VAL A 172 -4.76 -4.93 -4.51
C VAL A 172 -3.49 -5.69 -4.85
N ARG A 173 -2.92 -5.49 -6.03
CA ARG A 173 -1.62 -6.09 -6.39
C ARG A 173 -0.53 -5.79 -5.34
N CYS A 174 -0.52 -4.57 -4.79
CA CYS A 174 0.53 -4.11 -3.88
C CYS A 174 0.02 -3.87 -2.45
N HIS A 175 -1.29 -3.64 -2.29
CA HIS A 175 -1.91 -3.33 -0.99
C HIS A 175 -2.62 -4.52 -0.33
N ILE A 176 -2.40 -5.75 -0.84
CA ILE A 176 -3.05 -7.00 -0.38
C ILE A 176 -2.13 -7.89 0.47
N VAL A 177 -1.09 -7.38 1.02
CA VAL A 177 -0.20 -8.22 1.81
C VAL A 177 -0.99 -8.96 2.89
N ASP A 178 -0.88 -10.30 2.90
CA ASP A 178 -1.59 -11.15 3.86
C ASP A 178 -0.82 -11.21 5.19
N GLY A 179 -1.51 -10.99 6.30
CA GLY A 179 -0.95 -11.01 7.63
C GLY A 179 -1.75 -11.76 8.67
N ASP A 180 -2.81 -12.43 8.26
CA ASP A 180 -3.67 -13.19 9.18
C ASP A 180 -3.09 -14.56 9.56
N ARG A 181 -1.78 -14.75 9.40
CA ARG A 181 -1.09 -15.96 9.81
C ARG A 181 -0.67 -15.85 11.27
N TRP A 182 -0.96 -16.90 12.05
CA TRP A 182 -0.61 -16.99 13.47
C TRP A 182 0.92 -16.90 13.74
N ASP A 183 1.73 -17.17 12.73
CA ASP A 183 3.19 -17.15 12.78
C ASP A 183 3.80 -15.82 12.36
N THR A 184 3.01 -14.82 11.95
CA THR A 184 3.51 -13.46 11.72
C THR A 184 3.61 -12.69 13.03
N PHE A 185 4.63 -11.86 13.15
CA PHE A 185 4.86 -11.05 14.35
C PHE A 185 3.78 -9.96 14.51
N TYR A 186 3.31 -9.42 13.39
CA TYR A 186 2.31 -8.36 13.36
C TYR A 186 0.93 -8.93 13.03
N ARG A 187 -0.09 -8.44 13.72
CA ARG A 187 -1.49 -8.78 13.42
C ARG A 187 -1.89 -8.35 12.02
N PHE A 188 -1.35 -7.21 11.59
CA PHE A 188 -1.48 -6.70 10.24
C PHE A 188 -0.07 -6.51 9.68
N PRO A 189 0.24 -7.07 8.53
CA PRO A 189 1.53 -6.92 7.92
C PRO A 189 1.75 -5.49 7.42
N ALA A 190 3.00 -5.12 7.25
CA ALA A 190 3.35 -3.93 6.50
C ALA A 190 2.63 -3.92 5.14
N CYS A 191 2.12 -2.77 4.72
CA CYS A 191 1.38 -2.59 3.46
C CYS A 191 0.08 -3.40 3.35
N GLY A 192 -0.46 -3.90 4.45
CA GLY A 192 -1.67 -4.72 4.52
C GLY A 192 -2.98 -3.95 4.57
N THR A 193 -3.12 -2.83 3.87
CA THR A 193 -4.31 -1.95 3.91
C THR A 193 -5.61 -2.71 3.63
N VAL A 194 -5.59 -3.66 2.71
CA VAL A 194 -6.76 -4.49 2.41
C VAL A 194 -7.13 -5.38 3.60
N ALA A 195 -6.15 -5.96 4.29
CA ALA A 195 -6.40 -6.76 5.49
C ALA A 195 -7.02 -5.92 6.62
N GLU A 196 -6.60 -4.64 6.75
CA GLU A 196 -7.21 -3.70 7.71
C GLU A 196 -8.69 -3.45 7.41
N ILE A 197 -9.04 -3.19 6.14
CA ILE A 197 -10.43 -2.99 5.69
C ILE A 197 -11.26 -4.23 5.99
N LYS A 198 -10.77 -5.42 5.64
CA LYS A 198 -11.46 -6.70 5.86
C LYS A 198 -11.69 -7.01 7.33
N SER A 199 -10.76 -6.63 8.19
CA SER A 199 -10.88 -6.88 9.63
C SER A 199 -12.04 -6.14 10.28
N GLY A 200 -12.66 -5.17 9.60
CA GLY A 200 -13.77 -4.37 10.11
C GLY A 200 -13.41 -3.49 11.31
N LEU A 201 -12.11 -3.23 11.53
CA LEU A 201 -11.64 -2.44 12.67
C LEU A 201 -11.85 -0.92 12.48
N ALA A 202 -12.36 -0.47 11.32
CA ALA A 202 -12.88 0.87 11.09
C ALA A 202 -14.42 0.85 11.00
N PRO A 203 -15.15 0.57 12.09
CA PRO A 203 -16.58 0.24 12.07
C PRO A 203 -17.50 1.39 11.70
N HIS A 204 -17.00 2.62 11.72
CA HIS A 204 -17.78 3.83 11.47
C HIS A 204 -17.81 4.24 9.99
N VAL A 205 -16.97 3.67 9.17
CA VAL A 205 -17.06 3.89 7.73
C VAL A 205 -18.05 2.88 7.16
N LYS A 206 -19.27 3.33 6.89
CA LYS A 206 -20.26 2.56 6.12
C LYS A 206 -19.84 2.61 4.66
N GLN A 207 -19.30 1.52 4.17
CA GLN A 207 -19.18 1.30 2.74
C GLN A 207 -20.49 0.71 2.24
N ASP A 208 -21.01 1.21 1.13
CA ASP A 208 -22.07 0.56 0.38
C ASP A 208 -21.51 -0.75 -0.19
N GLY A 209 -21.90 -1.85 0.39
CA GLY A 209 -21.34 -3.18 0.15
C GLY A 209 -20.60 -3.69 1.40
N ASP A 210 -21.15 -4.72 2.00
CA ASP A 210 -20.65 -5.26 3.26
C ASP A 210 -19.32 -6.00 3.05
N VAL A 211 -18.22 -5.25 3.03
CA VAL A 211 -16.85 -5.80 2.99
C VAL A 211 -16.47 -6.39 4.36
N ARG A 212 -17.33 -6.16 5.39
CA ARG A 212 -17.11 -6.60 6.75
C ARG A 212 -17.48 -8.06 6.94
N GLY A 213 -16.55 -8.83 7.42
CA GLY A 213 -16.83 -10.14 8.00
C GLY A 213 -16.36 -11.35 7.20
N SER A 214 -15.70 -11.20 6.07
CA SER A 214 -15.03 -12.33 5.43
C SER A 214 -13.59 -12.47 5.96
N SER A 215 -13.37 -13.39 6.88
CA SER A 215 -12.04 -13.93 7.13
C SER A 215 -11.67 -14.77 5.90
N GLY A 216 -10.66 -14.37 5.15
CA GLY A 216 -10.20 -15.07 3.95
C GLY A 216 -9.51 -14.14 2.96
N GLU A 217 -8.87 -14.71 1.95
CA GLU A 217 -8.26 -13.97 0.86
C GLU A 217 -9.28 -13.05 0.16
N VAL A 218 -8.87 -11.83 -0.17
CA VAL A 218 -9.68 -10.95 -1.02
C VAL A 218 -9.58 -11.47 -2.45
N SER A 219 -10.68 -11.95 -3.00
CA SER A 219 -10.73 -12.23 -4.43
C SER A 219 -10.66 -10.91 -5.22
N VAL A 220 -10.20 -10.99 -6.47
CA VAL A 220 -10.17 -9.82 -7.37
C VAL A 220 -11.56 -9.19 -7.53
N SER A 221 -12.63 -9.99 -7.49
CA SER A 221 -14.01 -9.51 -7.53
C SER A 221 -14.42 -8.75 -6.26
N GLU A 222 -13.92 -9.15 -5.09
CA GLU A 222 -14.16 -8.47 -3.82
C GLU A 222 -13.42 -7.13 -3.74
N ALA A 223 -12.28 -6.99 -4.43
CA ALA A 223 -11.55 -5.73 -4.50
C ALA A 223 -12.43 -4.55 -5.02
N GLY A 224 -13.47 -4.83 -5.82
CA GLY A 224 -14.37 -3.83 -6.35
C GLY A 224 -15.17 -3.05 -5.32
N VAL A 225 -15.41 -3.65 -4.18
CA VAL A 225 -16.19 -3.03 -3.11
C VAL A 225 -15.32 -2.34 -2.05
N LEU A 226 -14.00 -2.32 -2.25
CA LEU A 226 -13.07 -1.69 -1.30
C LEU A 226 -13.10 -0.16 -1.33
N GLY A 227 -13.58 0.46 -2.41
CA GLY A 227 -13.72 1.90 -2.52
C GLY A 227 -12.41 2.70 -2.65
N CYS A 228 -11.30 2.05 -3.03
CA CYS A 228 -9.98 2.68 -3.13
C CYS A 228 -9.97 3.88 -4.08
N VAL A 229 -10.46 3.68 -5.31
CA VAL A 229 -10.46 4.73 -6.34
C VAL A 229 -11.46 5.85 -6.03
N GLU A 230 -12.52 5.57 -5.29
CA GLU A 230 -13.55 6.54 -4.90
C GLU A 230 -12.96 7.59 -3.96
N CYS A 231 -12.08 7.19 -3.06
CA CYS A 231 -11.44 8.08 -2.09
C CYS A 231 -10.12 8.66 -2.62
N HIS A 232 -9.26 7.83 -3.22
CA HIS A 232 -7.90 8.24 -3.58
C HIS A 232 -7.76 8.79 -5.00
N MET A 233 -8.75 8.60 -5.87
CA MET A 233 -8.75 9.03 -7.27
C MET A 233 -10.05 9.76 -7.60
N PRO A 234 -10.23 11.04 -7.22
CA PRO A 234 -11.47 11.78 -7.43
C PRO A 234 -11.92 11.78 -8.90
N LEU A 235 -13.23 11.59 -9.11
CA LEU A 235 -13.83 11.61 -10.43
C LEU A 235 -13.90 13.04 -10.97
N ILE A 236 -13.50 13.24 -12.21
CA ILE A 236 -13.60 14.51 -12.94
C ILE A 236 -14.03 14.27 -14.39
N MET A 237 -14.50 15.32 -15.04
CA MET A 237 -14.79 15.32 -16.47
C MET A 237 -13.65 15.98 -17.21
N ARG A 238 -12.91 15.20 -18.01
CA ARG A 238 -11.79 15.71 -18.84
C ARG A 238 -11.57 14.80 -20.06
N PRO A 239 -10.86 15.28 -21.09
CA PRO A 239 -10.39 14.42 -22.16
C PRO A 239 -9.31 13.46 -21.65
N LEU A 240 -9.19 12.29 -22.27
CA LEU A 240 -8.10 11.32 -21.99
C LEU A 240 -6.79 11.76 -22.63
N VAL A 241 -6.86 12.48 -23.73
CA VAL A 241 -5.74 13.06 -24.48
C VAL A 241 -6.09 14.47 -24.90
N ASP A 242 -5.11 15.31 -25.17
CA ASP A 242 -5.34 16.69 -25.59
C ASP A 242 -6.20 16.74 -26.87
N GLY A 243 -7.24 17.56 -26.82
CA GLY A 243 -8.19 17.70 -27.94
C GLY A 243 -9.17 16.53 -28.09
N GLY A 244 -9.14 15.52 -27.23
CA GLY A 244 -10.08 14.42 -27.24
C GLY A 244 -11.44 14.75 -26.61
N ASP A 245 -12.38 13.81 -26.70
CA ASP A 245 -13.70 13.95 -26.10
C ASP A 245 -13.64 14.00 -24.57
N ILE A 246 -14.49 14.86 -23.98
CA ILE A 246 -14.64 14.93 -22.52
C ILE A 246 -15.36 13.67 -22.04
N ARG A 247 -14.72 12.97 -21.12
CA ARG A 247 -15.22 11.73 -20.51
C ARG A 247 -15.11 11.78 -18.99
N ALA A 248 -15.91 10.95 -18.31
CA ALA A 248 -15.71 10.69 -16.89
C ALA A 248 -14.33 10.02 -16.70
N SER A 249 -13.48 10.64 -15.92
CA SER A 249 -12.12 10.19 -15.67
C SER A 249 -11.76 10.37 -14.21
N ARG A 250 -10.70 9.73 -13.76
CA ARG A 250 -10.21 9.87 -12.38
C ARG A 250 -8.89 10.61 -12.35
N ARG A 251 -8.68 11.42 -11.32
CA ARG A 251 -7.39 12.05 -11.06
C ARG A 251 -6.40 11.01 -10.57
N HIS A 252 -5.16 11.08 -11.07
CA HIS A 252 -4.09 10.15 -10.74
C HIS A 252 -3.17 10.74 -9.66
N LEU A 253 -3.77 11.11 -8.53
CA LEU A 253 -3.09 11.79 -7.42
C LEU A 253 -2.79 10.87 -6.23
N TRP A 254 -3.60 9.84 -6.02
CA TRP A 254 -3.50 8.89 -4.89
C TRP A 254 -3.12 9.58 -3.57
N ARG A 255 -3.85 10.64 -3.22
CA ARG A 255 -3.62 11.39 -1.98
C ARG A 255 -3.79 10.47 -0.77
N GLY A 256 -2.90 10.63 0.22
CA GLY A 256 -2.86 9.80 1.42
C GLY A 256 -2.16 10.52 2.56
N GLY A 257 -1.35 9.82 3.35
CA GLY A 257 -0.70 10.35 4.54
C GLY A 257 0.25 11.55 4.32
N HIS A 258 0.65 11.83 3.09
CA HIS A 258 1.44 13.00 2.72
C HIS A 258 0.59 14.21 2.28
N ASP A 259 -0.73 14.09 2.28
CA ASP A 259 -1.65 15.17 1.92
C ASP A 259 -2.45 15.59 3.16
N VAL A 260 -2.28 16.85 3.56
CA VAL A 260 -2.86 17.40 4.79
C VAL A 260 -4.39 17.38 4.76
N GLU A 261 -4.99 17.67 3.61
CA GLU A 261 -6.44 17.70 3.49
C GLU A 261 -7.04 16.28 3.52
N MET A 262 -6.32 15.31 2.93
CA MET A 262 -6.72 13.90 3.01
C MET A 262 -6.66 13.39 4.45
N VAL A 263 -5.59 13.70 5.19
CA VAL A 263 -5.48 13.34 6.62
C VAL A 263 -6.57 14.02 7.46
N LYS A 264 -6.85 15.30 7.23
CA LYS A 264 -7.94 16.01 7.91
C LYS A 264 -9.30 15.41 7.62
N SER A 265 -9.55 14.95 6.41
CA SER A 265 -10.81 14.30 6.04
C SER A 265 -11.00 12.94 6.72
N ALA A 266 -9.89 12.28 7.08
CA ALA A 266 -9.90 10.98 7.71
C ALA A 266 -10.09 11.03 9.24
N LEU A 267 -9.71 12.13 9.91
CA LEU A 267 -9.64 12.19 11.36
C LEU A 267 -10.54 13.29 11.93
N THR A 268 -11.27 12.97 12.99
CA THR A 268 -11.92 13.94 13.87
C THR A 268 -11.10 14.07 15.14
N ILE A 269 -10.78 15.31 15.52
CA ILE A 269 -9.98 15.62 16.70
C ILE A 269 -10.83 16.44 17.66
N GLU A 270 -11.00 15.93 18.87
CA GLU A 270 -11.72 16.60 19.95
C GLU A 270 -10.75 16.87 21.10
N PHE A 271 -10.71 18.13 21.55
CA PHE A 271 -9.91 18.56 22.67
C PHE A 271 -10.80 19.28 23.68
N ALA A 272 -10.90 18.76 24.89
CA ALA A 272 -11.78 19.30 25.93
C ALA A 272 -11.14 19.23 27.30
N GLU A 273 -11.46 20.22 28.16
CA GLU A 273 -11.17 20.14 29.58
C GLU A 273 -12.11 19.14 30.25
N LYS A 274 -11.54 18.26 31.04
CA LYS A 274 -12.29 17.27 31.84
C LYS A 274 -12.51 17.77 33.26
N GLU A 275 -13.69 17.54 33.79
CA GLU A 275 -13.98 17.79 35.21
C GLU A 275 -13.05 16.96 36.10
N THR A 276 -12.38 17.63 37.04
CA THR A 276 -11.52 16.99 38.04
C THR A 276 -12.21 16.99 39.39
N GLN A 277 -12.30 15.83 40.01
CA GLN A 277 -12.76 15.71 41.40
C GLN A 277 -11.57 15.96 42.34
N GLY A 278 -11.42 17.22 42.82
CA GLY A 278 -10.42 17.57 43.85
C GLY A 278 -9.53 18.78 43.50
N PRO A 279 -8.71 19.28 44.45
CA PRO A 279 -7.91 20.48 44.31
C PRO A 279 -6.61 20.23 43.52
N GLY A 280 -6.66 19.63 42.38
CA GLY A 280 -5.47 19.10 41.72
C GLY A 280 -5.28 19.48 40.26
N GLY A 281 -5.44 20.74 39.87
CA GLY A 281 -5.09 21.18 38.52
C GLY A 281 -6.14 20.89 37.45
N ARG A 282 -5.85 21.36 36.22
CA ARG A 282 -6.74 21.17 35.06
C ARG A 282 -6.31 19.93 34.27
N VAL A 283 -7.27 19.08 33.91
CA VAL A 283 -7.06 17.90 33.09
C VAL A 283 -7.73 18.11 31.74
N PHE A 284 -6.99 17.89 30.66
CA PHE A 284 -7.50 17.97 29.29
C PHE A 284 -7.54 16.57 28.68
N GLY A 285 -8.58 16.30 27.91
CA GLY A 285 -8.70 15.12 27.11
C GLY A 285 -8.53 15.46 25.64
N LEU A 286 -7.71 14.68 24.95
CA LEU A 286 -7.61 14.65 23.50
C LEU A 286 -8.16 13.33 22.99
N THR A 287 -9.14 13.39 22.09
CA THR A 287 -9.68 12.25 21.40
C THR A 287 -9.42 12.39 19.92
N ILE A 288 -8.79 11.38 19.31
CA ILE A 288 -8.56 11.30 17.87
C ILE A 288 -9.35 10.09 17.36
N THR A 289 -10.27 10.34 16.45
CA THR A 289 -11.15 9.30 15.91
C THR A 289 -10.99 9.23 14.40
N ASN A 290 -10.75 8.01 13.87
CA ASN A 290 -10.84 7.77 12.45
C ASN A 290 -12.31 7.76 12.03
N THR A 291 -12.77 8.79 11.34
CA THR A 291 -14.15 8.97 10.90
C THR A 291 -14.32 8.91 9.38
N GLY A 292 -13.22 8.99 8.62
CA GLY A 292 -13.26 9.12 7.16
C GLY A 292 -12.52 8.05 6.38
N ALA A 293 -11.66 7.23 7.01
CA ALA A 293 -10.93 6.18 6.31
C ALA A 293 -11.46 4.78 6.66
N ALA A 294 -11.57 3.91 5.66
CA ALA A 294 -12.00 2.52 5.83
C ALA A 294 -10.91 1.60 6.40
N HIS A 295 -9.69 2.08 6.49
CA HIS A 295 -8.50 1.42 7.02
C HIS A 295 -7.94 2.21 8.21
N TYR A 296 -6.87 1.74 8.83
CA TYR A 296 -6.20 2.50 9.88
C TYR A 296 -5.62 3.83 9.36
N VAL A 297 -5.43 4.77 10.27
CA VAL A 297 -4.72 6.03 10.02
C VAL A 297 -3.66 6.20 11.10
N PRO A 298 -2.38 6.09 10.76
CA PRO A 298 -1.85 5.73 9.44
C PRO A 298 -2.04 4.24 9.10
N THR A 299 -1.98 3.90 7.82
CA THR A 299 -1.81 2.55 7.29
C THR A 299 -0.42 2.42 6.66
N GLY A 300 0.03 1.22 6.35
CA GLY A 300 1.32 0.95 5.69
C GLY A 300 2.32 0.26 6.61
N THR A 301 3.54 0.80 6.73
CA THR A 301 4.60 0.21 7.55
C THR A 301 4.36 0.41 9.05
N PRO A 302 4.82 -0.53 9.92
CA PRO A 302 4.56 -0.48 11.36
C PRO A 302 5.18 0.71 12.10
N ASP A 303 6.16 1.36 11.52
CA ASP A 303 6.84 2.56 12.04
C ASP A 303 6.00 3.84 11.88
N ARG A 304 4.98 3.83 11.02
CA ARG A 304 4.07 4.96 10.85
C ARG A 304 3.22 5.19 12.10
N HIS A 305 3.20 6.42 12.57
CA HIS A 305 2.49 6.78 13.79
C HIS A 305 1.97 8.22 13.74
N LEU A 306 1.01 8.53 14.61
CA LEU A 306 0.56 9.88 14.88
C LEU A 306 1.37 10.45 16.05
N THR A 307 1.93 11.63 15.87
CA THR A 307 2.63 12.34 16.94
C THR A 307 1.74 13.45 17.47
N VAL A 308 1.53 13.46 18.78
CA VAL A 308 0.79 14.52 19.49
C VAL A 308 1.76 15.37 20.27
N SER A 309 1.83 16.66 19.93
CA SER A 309 2.61 17.66 20.68
C SER A 309 1.67 18.53 21.51
N ILE A 310 1.87 18.55 22.83
CA ILE A 310 1.12 19.39 23.75
C ILE A 310 2.09 20.44 24.33
N ARG A 311 1.72 21.71 24.24
CA ARG A 311 2.52 22.82 24.75
C ARG A 311 1.69 23.67 25.71
N LEU A 312 2.23 23.96 26.85
CA LEU A 312 1.73 25.00 27.76
C LEU A 312 2.46 26.30 27.42
N LEU A 313 1.68 27.33 27.09
CA LEU A 313 2.22 28.64 26.72
C LEU A 313 1.91 29.65 27.84
N ASP A 314 2.80 30.64 28.01
CA ASP A 314 2.53 31.85 28.79
C ASP A 314 1.66 32.86 28.01
N GLU A 315 1.28 33.97 28.64
CA GLU A 315 0.46 35.02 28.01
C GLU A 315 1.15 35.68 26.81
N GLY A 316 2.46 35.61 26.72
CA GLY A 316 3.26 36.13 25.61
C GLY A 316 3.49 35.10 24.47
N GLY A 317 2.97 33.89 24.60
CA GLY A 317 3.15 32.80 23.64
C GLY A 317 4.48 32.03 23.82
N GLY A 318 5.23 32.30 24.89
CA GLY A 318 6.43 31.55 25.26
C GLY A 318 6.07 30.14 25.78
N THR A 319 6.82 29.13 25.39
CA THR A 319 6.57 27.74 25.84
C THR A 319 7.06 27.56 27.28
N LEU A 320 6.14 27.33 28.21
CA LEU A 320 6.44 26.99 29.61
C LEU A 320 6.77 25.51 29.78
N SER A 321 6.07 24.62 29.03
CA SER A 321 6.29 23.20 29.05
C SER A 321 5.85 22.58 27.72
N ALA A 322 6.53 21.54 27.28
CA ALA A 322 6.14 20.78 26.11
C ALA A 322 6.27 19.27 26.38
N LYS A 323 5.33 18.48 25.84
CA LYS A 323 5.40 17.04 25.88
C LYS A 323 4.98 16.48 24.52
N VAL A 324 5.70 15.49 24.05
CA VAL A 324 5.43 14.79 22.78
C VAL A 324 5.09 13.34 23.11
N HIS A 325 4.05 12.83 22.49
CA HIS A 325 3.56 11.46 22.65
C HIS A 325 3.40 10.79 21.29
#